data_76a500b8400cae7246e4e67e4af440ef
#
_entry.id   76a500b8400cae7246e4e67e4af440ef
#
_cell.length_a   1.000
_cell.length_b   1.000
_cell.length_c   1.000
_cell.angle_alpha   90.00
_cell.angle_beta   90.00
_cell.angle_gamma   90.00
#
_symmetry.space_group_name_H-M   'P 1'
#
loop_
_entity.id
_entity.type
_entity.pdbx_description
1 polymer ?
#
loop_
_entity_poly.entity_id
_entity_poly.type
_entity_poly.pdbx_seq_one_letter_code
_entity_poly.pdbx_strand_id
1 'polypeptide(L)'
;QAKLPSSDITLEQKQSLLASTEIFGHLNEQQLAMLADQASCETFAPGESVVRQGERGDSLYLVVRGTLEVFQASANSSTSHPSRYVSDLEVSDTFGEMALCTGKARSASVICKSECILIEIERKHLLPLLEEQPEILETMGSIMAARRQQLKANQQQHAESRRLALIARMQRLFSLPRGE
;
A
#
# COMPACT_ATOMS: atom_id res chain seq x y z
N GLN A 1 -8.87 14.71 19.18
CA GLN A 1 -7.83 15.24 18.30
C GLN A 1 -8.53 15.90 17.11
N ALA A 2 -8.26 17.18 16.88
CA ALA A 2 -8.89 17.93 15.82
C ALA A 2 -8.42 17.36 14.47
N LYS A 3 -9.35 16.76 13.71
CA LYS A 3 -9.17 16.40 12.32
C LYS A 3 -8.87 17.70 11.57
N LEU A 4 -7.70 17.83 10.96
CA LEU A 4 -7.36 18.97 10.11
C LEU A 4 -8.44 19.08 9.01
N PRO A 5 -8.88 20.27 8.64
CA PRO A 5 -9.89 20.43 7.59
C PRO A 5 -9.40 19.73 6.34
N SER A 6 -10.23 18.84 5.79
CA SER A 6 -10.00 18.23 4.48
C SER A 6 -9.74 19.38 3.51
N SER A 7 -8.50 19.48 3.05
CA SER A 7 -8.11 20.45 2.05
C SER A 7 -9.06 20.31 0.86
N ASP A 8 -9.57 21.41 0.37
CA ASP A 8 -10.59 21.53 -0.68
C ASP A 8 -10.15 20.88 -2.00
N ILE A 9 -10.06 19.55 -2.04
CA ILE A 9 -9.87 18.83 -3.29
C ILE A 9 -11.22 18.81 -3.99
N THR A 10 -11.29 19.53 -5.10
CA THR A 10 -12.49 19.62 -5.90
C THR A 10 -12.84 18.27 -6.55
N LEU A 11 -14.10 18.12 -6.93
CA LEU A 11 -14.56 16.92 -7.65
C LEU A 11 -13.72 16.68 -8.93
N GLU A 12 -13.43 17.75 -9.68
CA GLU A 12 -12.62 17.69 -10.89
C GLU A 12 -11.17 17.20 -10.61
N GLN A 13 -10.60 17.68 -9.51
CA GLN A 13 -9.28 17.22 -9.07
C GLN A 13 -9.28 15.74 -8.67
N LYS A 14 -10.31 15.28 -7.93
CA LYS A 14 -10.47 13.86 -7.62
C LYS A 14 -10.60 13.01 -8.89
N GLN A 15 -11.42 13.44 -9.86
CA GLN A 15 -11.57 12.75 -11.13
C GLN A 15 -10.25 12.64 -11.89
N SER A 16 -9.50 13.74 -12.00
CA SER A 16 -8.21 13.78 -12.68
C SER A 16 -7.19 12.85 -12.00
N LEU A 17 -7.16 12.84 -10.67
CA LEU A 17 -6.28 11.96 -9.90
C LEU A 17 -6.63 10.49 -10.07
N LEU A 18 -7.91 10.13 -10.01
CA LEU A 18 -8.39 8.77 -10.26
C LEU A 18 -8.05 8.30 -11.68
N ALA A 19 -8.27 9.16 -12.68
CA ALA A 19 -7.93 8.89 -14.08
C ALA A 19 -6.43 8.66 -14.30
N SER A 20 -5.57 9.22 -13.47
CA SER A 20 -4.11 9.05 -13.58
C SER A 20 -3.62 7.71 -13.00
N THR A 21 -4.46 6.96 -12.31
CA THR A 21 -4.09 5.66 -11.72
C THR A 21 -4.18 4.54 -12.75
N GLU A 22 -3.36 3.52 -12.59
CA GLU A 22 -3.41 2.31 -13.41
C GLU A 22 -4.76 1.59 -13.28
N ILE A 23 -5.36 1.60 -12.09
CA ILE A 23 -6.62 0.91 -11.81
C ILE A 23 -7.81 1.56 -12.52
N PHE A 24 -7.90 2.90 -12.49
CA PHE A 24 -9.08 3.64 -12.93
C PHE A 24 -8.88 4.42 -14.23
N GLY A 25 -7.68 4.38 -14.83
CA GLY A 25 -7.35 5.11 -16.04
C GLY A 25 -8.18 4.73 -17.28
N HIS A 26 -8.86 3.59 -17.23
CA HIS A 26 -9.73 3.10 -18.31
C HIS A 26 -11.23 3.46 -18.12
N LEU A 27 -11.59 4.05 -16.99
CA LEU A 27 -12.95 4.50 -16.73
C LEU A 27 -13.31 5.69 -17.61
N ASN A 28 -14.58 5.74 -18.05
CA ASN A 28 -15.09 6.91 -18.75
C ASN A 28 -15.34 8.08 -17.77
N GLU A 29 -15.58 9.25 -18.31
CA GLU A 29 -15.74 10.49 -17.54
C GLU A 29 -16.91 10.40 -16.53
N GLN A 30 -18.02 9.77 -16.92
CA GLN A 30 -19.20 9.60 -16.06
C GLN A 30 -18.90 8.66 -14.88
N GLN A 31 -18.18 7.57 -15.12
CA GLN A 31 -17.79 6.61 -14.08
C GLN A 31 -16.78 7.23 -13.12
N LEU A 32 -15.82 8.00 -13.64
CA LEU A 32 -14.85 8.75 -12.80
C LEU A 32 -15.57 9.79 -11.96
N ALA A 33 -16.55 10.51 -12.51
CA ALA A 33 -17.35 11.49 -11.77
C ALA A 33 -18.11 10.83 -10.61
N MET A 34 -18.77 9.71 -10.88
CA MET A 34 -19.52 8.96 -9.87
C MET A 34 -18.59 8.45 -8.75
N LEU A 35 -17.45 7.88 -9.12
CA LEU A 35 -16.49 7.38 -8.14
C LEU A 35 -15.88 8.50 -7.30
N ALA A 36 -15.53 9.63 -7.92
CA ALA A 36 -14.98 10.79 -7.25
C ALA A 36 -15.96 11.45 -6.27
N ASP A 37 -17.24 11.47 -6.61
CA ASP A 37 -18.31 12.00 -5.74
C ASP A 37 -18.49 11.15 -4.47
N GLN A 38 -18.40 9.83 -4.61
CA GLN A 38 -18.56 8.88 -3.51
C GLN A 38 -17.31 8.71 -2.65
N ALA A 39 -16.13 9.00 -3.21
CA ALA A 39 -14.86 8.85 -2.53
C ALA A 39 -14.65 9.95 -1.47
N SER A 40 -14.26 9.55 -0.27
CA SER A 40 -13.89 10.49 0.79
C SER A 40 -12.45 10.97 0.63
N CYS A 41 -12.16 12.15 1.17
CA CYS A 41 -10.81 12.69 1.24
C CYS A 41 -10.41 12.86 2.70
N GLU A 42 -9.30 12.26 3.08
CA GLU A 42 -8.84 12.23 4.47
C GLU A 42 -7.41 12.77 4.59
N THR A 43 -7.15 13.48 5.69
CA THR A 43 -5.82 14.01 6.01
C THR A 43 -5.25 13.27 7.21
N PHE A 44 -3.99 12.88 7.10
CA PHE A 44 -3.24 12.18 8.13
C PHE A 44 -1.97 12.96 8.50
N ALA A 45 -1.66 12.99 9.80
CA ALA A 45 -0.44 13.57 10.30
C ALA A 45 0.77 12.63 10.13
N PRO A 46 2.01 13.15 10.13
CA PRO A 46 3.20 12.31 10.16
C PRO A 46 3.18 11.34 11.33
N GLY A 47 3.50 10.06 11.08
CA GLY A 47 3.47 8.97 12.06
C GLY A 47 2.10 8.32 12.27
N GLU A 48 1.02 8.86 11.68
CA GLU A 48 -0.27 8.18 11.73
C GLU A 48 -0.29 6.93 10.84
N SER A 49 -0.91 5.86 11.37
CA SER A 49 -1.13 4.63 10.64
C SER A 49 -2.48 4.70 9.92
N VAL A 50 -2.44 4.63 8.58
CA VAL A 50 -3.66 4.59 7.75
C VAL A 50 -4.30 3.20 7.81
N VAL A 51 -3.50 2.16 7.67
CA VAL A 51 -3.91 0.76 7.80
C VAL A 51 -2.89 -0.02 8.62
N ARG A 52 -3.36 -1.03 9.36
CA ARG A 52 -2.50 -1.89 10.17
C ARG A 52 -2.59 -3.33 9.71
N GLN A 53 -1.44 -3.98 9.63
CA GLN A 53 -1.36 -5.40 9.28
C GLN A 53 -2.23 -6.24 10.21
N GLY A 54 -2.99 -7.15 9.64
CA GLY A 54 -3.88 -8.04 10.39
C GLY A 54 -5.28 -7.48 10.65
N GLU A 55 -5.53 -6.18 10.47
CA GLU A 55 -6.87 -5.60 10.55
C GLU A 55 -7.69 -5.93 9.30
N ARG A 56 -9.00 -6.00 9.47
CA ARG A 56 -9.92 -6.08 8.34
C ARG A 56 -9.99 -4.74 7.63
N GLY A 57 -10.16 -4.74 6.32
CA GLY A 57 -10.33 -3.51 5.56
C GLY A 57 -11.00 -3.79 4.23
N ASP A 58 -11.89 -2.90 3.84
CA ASP A 58 -12.67 -2.94 2.61
C ASP A 58 -12.53 -1.65 1.80
N SER A 59 -11.48 -0.91 2.06
CA SER A 59 -11.15 0.33 1.35
C SER A 59 -9.85 0.21 0.56
N LEU A 60 -9.81 0.92 -0.55
CA LEU A 60 -8.65 1.25 -1.36
C LEU A 60 -8.30 2.71 -1.12
N TYR A 61 -7.03 3.05 -1.09
CA TYR A 61 -6.53 4.41 -0.92
C TYR A 61 -5.70 4.85 -2.12
N LEU A 62 -5.84 6.11 -2.50
CA LEU A 62 -5.00 6.81 -3.48
C LEU A 62 -4.25 7.94 -2.79
N VAL A 63 -2.95 8.00 -2.96
CA VAL A 63 -2.10 9.06 -2.40
C VAL A 63 -2.23 10.32 -3.26
N VAL A 64 -2.78 11.38 -2.68
CA VAL A 64 -2.93 12.69 -3.32
C VAL A 64 -1.75 13.59 -2.99
N ARG A 65 -1.28 13.53 -1.74
CA ARG A 65 -0.16 14.33 -1.23
C ARG A 65 0.57 13.57 -0.14
N GLY A 66 1.86 13.81 -0.04
CA GLY A 66 2.73 13.25 0.99
C GLY A 66 3.38 11.93 0.58
N THR A 67 4.07 11.33 1.52
CA THR A 67 4.78 10.05 1.37
C THR A 67 4.42 9.16 2.54
N LEU A 68 4.18 7.88 2.25
CA LEU A 68 3.88 6.86 3.26
C LEU A 68 4.94 5.76 3.20
N GLU A 69 5.11 5.05 4.30
CA GLU A 69 6.00 3.90 4.42
C GLU A 69 5.18 2.64 4.68
N VAL A 70 5.53 1.57 3.98
CA VAL A 70 4.93 0.25 4.12
C VAL A 70 5.82 -0.62 5.01
N PHE A 71 5.23 -1.20 6.06
CA PHE A 71 5.90 -2.11 6.98
C PHE A 71 5.18 -3.45 7.05
N GLN A 72 5.95 -4.53 7.12
CA GLN A 72 5.40 -5.87 7.26
C GLN A 72 6.09 -6.62 8.42
N ALA A 73 5.31 -7.15 9.34
CA ALA A 73 5.78 -8.10 10.34
C ALA A 73 5.78 -9.52 9.75
N SER A 74 6.75 -10.35 10.14
CA SER A 74 6.78 -11.76 9.75
C SER A 74 5.65 -12.52 10.44
N ALA A 75 4.99 -13.43 9.72
CA ALA A 75 3.91 -14.27 10.26
C ALA A 75 4.34 -15.15 11.45
N ASN A 76 5.65 -15.40 11.63
CA ASN A 76 6.22 -16.22 12.69
C ASN A 76 6.87 -15.42 13.82
N SER A 77 6.68 -14.10 13.85
CA SER A 77 7.25 -13.28 14.92
C SER A 77 6.34 -13.26 16.13
N SER A 78 6.69 -14.07 17.14
CA SER A 78 6.39 -13.71 18.52
C SER A 78 6.86 -12.25 18.74
N THR A 79 6.09 -11.46 19.43
CA THR A 79 6.12 -10.04 19.78
C THR A 79 7.44 -9.25 19.83
N SER A 80 8.57 -9.83 19.47
CA SER A 80 9.92 -9.26 19.63
C SER A 80 10.64 -8.88 18.32
N HIS A 81 10.05 -9.09 17.15
CA HIS A 81 10.72 -8.72 15.89
C HIS A 81 10.08 -7.44 15.33
N PRO A 82 10.90 -6.39 15.08
CA PRO A 82 10.39 -5.16 14.52
C PRO A 82 9.76 -5.41 13.15
N SER A 83 8.67 -4.69 12.87
CA SER A 83 8.09 -4.61 11.55
C SER A 83 9.15 -4.18 10.55
N ARG A 84 9.22 -4.86 9.41
CA ARG A 84 10.22 -4.59 8.40
C ARG A 84 9.69 -3.58 7.40
N TYR A 85 10.49 -2.56 7.09
CA TYR A 85 10.26 -1.67 5.97
C TYR A 85 10.23 -2.45 4.65
N VAL A 86 9.26 -2.13 3.80
CA VAL A 86 9.06 -2.77 2.49
C VAL A 86 9.32 -1.78 1.36
N SER A 87 8.62 -0.64 1.36
CA SER A 87 8.71 0.39 0.33
C SER A 87 8.10 1.69 0.81
N ASP A 88 8.34 2.76 0.06
CA ASP A 88 7.58 4.00 0.12
C ASP A 88 6.39 3.95 -0.84
N LEU A 89 5.37 4.76 -0.55
CA LEU A 89 4.27 5.10 -1.42
C LEU A 89 4.26 6.61 -1.62
N GLU A 90 4.15 7.03 -2.88
CA GLU A 90 4.19 8.42 -3.28
C GLU A 90 2.88 8.84 -3.96
N VAL A 91 2.80 10.11 -4.37
CA VAL A 91 1.64 10.66 -5.08
C VAL A 91 1.30 9.81 -6.30
N SER A 92 0.02 9.54 -6.50
CA SER A 92 -0.59 8.66 -7.50
C SER A 92 -0.45 7.16 -7.23
N ASP A 93 0.26 6.74 -6.18
CA ASP A 93 0.23 5.34 -5.76
C ASP A 93 -1.10 4.97 -5.11
N THR A 94 -1.50 3.72 -5.30
CA THR A 94 -2.69 3.13 -4.67
C THR A 94 -2.27 2.01 -3.73
N PHE A 95 -3.02 1.81 -2.64
CA PHE A 95 -2.82 0.68 -1.72
C PHE A 95 -4.13 0.24 -1.08
N GLY A 96 -4.12 -0.95 -0.46
CA GLY A 96 -5.31 -1.52 0.18
C GLY A 96 -6.11 -2.45 -0.71
N GLU A 97 -5.79 -2.54 -2.00
CA GLU A 97 -6.45 -3.39 -3.00
C GLU A 97 -6.48 -4.87 -2.62
N MET A 98 -5.43 -5.36 -1.95
CA MET A 98 -5.33 -6.77 -1.57
C MET A 98 -6.43 -7.19 -0.61
N ALA A 99 -6.69 -6.44 0.44
CA ALA A 99 -7.74 -6.73 1.40
C ALA A 99 -9.12 -6.56 0.75
N LEU A 100 -9.28 -5.52 -0.05
CA LEU A 100 -10.52 -5.23 -0.77
C LEU A 100 -10.91 -6.35 -1.74
N CYS A 101 -9.97 -6.86 -2.54
CA CYS A 101 -10.24 -7.91 -3.53
C CYS A 101 -10.37 -9.31 -2.92
N THR A 102 -9.61 -9.61 -1.87
CA THR A 102 -9.54 -10.97 -1.33
C THR A 102 -10.42 -11.18 -0.10
N GLY A 103 -10.91 -10.11 0.52
CA GLY A 103 -11.59 -10.16 1.83
C GLY A 103 -10.68 -10.59 2.99
N LYS A 104 -9.38 -10.73 2.74
CA LYS A 104 -8.39 -11.07 3.78
C LYS A 104 -8.00 -9.83 4.57
N ALA A 105 -7.40 -10.04 5.74
CA ALA A 105 -6.81 -8.97 6.52
C ALA A 105 -5.72 -8.21 5.76
N ARG A 106 -5.46 -6.96 6.17
CA ARG A 106 -4.37 -6.13 5.64
C ARG A 106 -3.04 -6.86 5.70
N SER A 107 -2.33 -6.95 4.59
CA SER A 107 -1.07 -7.69 4.47
C SER A 107 0.15 -6.95 5.03
N ALA A 108 0.02 -5.64 5.24
CA ALA A 108 1.06 -4.77 5.75
C ALA A 108 0.43 -3.58 6.49
N SER A 109 1.24 -2.88 7.29
CA SER A 109 0.91 -1.58 7.86
C SER A 109 1.42 -0.46 6.95
N VAL A 110 0.64 0.61 6.80
CA VAL A 110 1.01 1.80 6.03
C VAL A 110 0.94 3.01 6.96
N ILE A 111 2.06 3.70 7.10
CA ILE A 111 2.26 4.81 8.06
C ILE A 111 2.68 6.06 7.29
N CYS A 112 2.12 7.19 7.63
CA CYS A 112 2.47 8.47 7.03
C CYS A 112 3.87 8.94 7.47
N LYS A 113 4.76 9.14 6.51
CA LYS A 113 6.10 9.70 6.73
C LYS A 113 6.06 11.22 6.83
N SER A 114 5.18 11.84 6.06
CA SER A 114 4.88 13.27 6.07
C SER A 114 3.39 13.49 6.34
N GLU A 115 2.93 14.72 6.34
CA GLU A 115 1.49 15.02 6.23
C GLU A 115 0.97 14.46 4.90
N CYS A 116 -0.08 13.66 4.95
CA CYS A 116 -0.66 12.99 3.80
C CYS A 116 -2.12 13.36 3.60
N ILE A 117 -2.51 13.48 2.34
CA ILE A 117 -3.90 13.56 1.91
C ILE A 117 -4.17 12.35 1.04
N LEU A 118 -5.21 11.60 1.39
CA LEU A 118 -5.60 10.37 0.72
C LEU A 118 -7.04 10.45 0.25
N ILE A 119 -7.32 9.86 -0.91
CA ILE A 119 -8.68 9.55 -1.36
C ILE A 119 -8.96 8.11 -0.94
N GLU A 120 -10.02 7.91 -0.15
CA GLU A 120 -10.50 6.60 0.26
C GLU A 120 -11.70 6.19 -0.59
N ILE A 121 -11.65 4.97 -1.12
CA ILE A 121 -12.69 4.35 -1.93
C ILE A 121 -13.11 3.05 -1.26
N GLU A 122 -14.32 3.00 -0.75
CA GLU A 122 -14.87 1.80 -0.13
C GLU A 122 -15.33 0.78 -1.18
N ARG A 123 -15.30 -0.50 -0.82
CA ARG A 123 -15.76 -1.62 -1.66
C ARG A 123 -17.16 -1.38 -2.26
N LYS A 124 -18.10 -0.87 -1.46
CA LYS A 124 -19.49 -0.64 -1.91
C LYS A 124 -19.58 0.33 -3.10
N HIS A 125 -18.63 1.25 -3.22
CA HIS A 125 -18.57 2.21 -4.33
C HIS A 125 -17.94 1.61 -5.59
N LEU A 126 -17.10 0.60 -5.43
CA LEU A 126 -16.46 -0.12 -6.55
C LEU A 126 -17.35 -1.21 -7.16
N LEU A 127 -18.22 -1.83 -6.37
CA LEU A 127 -19.04 -2.96 -6.83
C LEU A 127 -19.79 -2.68 -8.13
N PRO A 128 -20.52 -1.56 -8.30
CA PRO A 128 -21.24 -1.29 -9.55
C PRO A 128 -20.30 -1.16 -10.75
N LEU A 129 -19.11 -0.55 -10.54
CA LEU A 129 -18.10 -0.41 -11.60
C LEU A 129 -17.48 -1.75 -12.00
N LEU A 130 -17.26 -2.63 -11.04
CA LEU A 130 -16.71 -3.97 -11.29
C LEU A 130 -17.69 -4.87 -12.04
N GLU A 131 -19.00 -4.66 -11.85
CA GLU A 131 -20.04 -5.35 -12.59
C GLU A 131 -20.12 -4.86 -14.04
N GLU A 132 -19.93 -3.57 -14.28
CA GLU A 132 -19.93 -2.97 -15.63
C GLU A 132 -18.61 -3.20 -16.39
N GLN A 133 -17.48 -3.19 -15.69
CA GLN A 133 -16.13 -3.30 -16.25
C GLN A 133 -15.28 -4.33 -15.50
N PRO A 134 -15.40 -5.62 -15.86
CA PRO A 134 -14.60 -6.69 -15.23
C PRO A 134 -13.08 -6.51 -15.39
N GLU A 135 -12.63 -5.75 -16.41
CA GLU A 135 -11.20 -5.46 -16.65
C GLU A 135 -10.52 -4.74 -15.48
N ILE A 136 -11.29 -4.02 -14.66
CA ILE A 136 -10.77 -3.40 -13.43
C ILE A 136 -10.23 -4.49 -12.49
N LEU A 137 -10.94 -5.61 -12.35
CA LEU A 137 -10.48 -6.74 -11.52
C LEU A 137 -9.21 -7.37 -12.07
N GLU A 138 -9.06 -7.48 -13.40
CA GLU A 138 -7.85 -8.00 -14.03
C GLU A 138 -6.65 -7.08 -13.76
N THR A 139 -6.85 -5.77 -13.90
CA THR A 139 -5.82 -4.76 -13.59
C THR A 139 -5.42 -4.82 -12.11
N MET A 140 -6.39 -4.84 -11.20
CA MET A 140 -6.14 -4.98 -9.77
C MET A 140 -5.39 -6.29 -9.45
N GLY A 141 -5.79 -7.39 -10.08
CA GLY A 141 -5.13 -8.70 -9.96
C GLY A 141 -3.67 -8.67 -10.40
N SER A 142 -3.37 -7.98 -11.50
CA SER A 142 -2.01 -7.81 -12.03
C SER A 142 -1.13 -7.00 -11.06
N ILE A 143 -1.65 -5.90 -10.54
CA ILE A 143 -0.96 -5.07 -9.53
C ILE A 143 -0.67 -5.89 -8.27
N MET A 144 -1.65 -6.66 -7.79
CA MET A 144 -1.48 -7.53 -6.64
C MET A 144 -0.41 -8.60 -6.86
N ALA A 145 -0.37 -9.21 -8.05
CA ALA A 145 0.63 -10.21 -8.41
C ALA A 145 2.04 -9.61 -8.41
N ALA A 146 2.21 -8.44 -9.02
CA ALA A 146 3.49 -7.73 -9.06
C ALA A 146 3.97 -7.36 -7.65
N ARG A 147 3.10 -6.83 -6.80
CA ARG A 147 3.43 -6.49 -5.39
C ARG A 147 3.81 -7.73 -4.58
N ARG A 148 3.11 -8.85 -4.76
CA ARG A 148 3.49 -10.11 -4.09
C ARG A 148 4.87 -10.60 -4.51
N GLN A 149 5.20 -10.49 -5.79
CA GLN A 149 6.54 -10.86 -6.28
C GLN A 149 7.62 -9.96 -5.69
N GLN A 150 7.39 -8.66 -5.65
CA GLN A 150 8.30 -7.69 -5.03
C GLN A 150 8.53 -7.97 -3.54
N LEU A 151 7.46 -8.26 -2.79
CA LEU A 151 7.55 -8.64 -1.38
C LEU A 151 8.40 -9.91 -1.18
N LYS A 152 8.19 -10.94 -2.01
CA LYS A 152 8.98 -12.18 -1.97
C LYS A 152 10.45 -11.95 -2.32
N ALA A 153 10.74 -11.20 -3.38
CA ALA A 153 12.10 -10.86 -3.79
C ALA A 153 12.84 -10.11 -2.69
N ASN A 154 12.19 -9.12 -2.07
CA ASN A 154 12.74 -8.38 -0.95
C ASN A 154 13.01 -9.30 0.27
N GLN A 155 12.13 -10.26 0.55
CA GLN A 155 12.33 -11.24 1.63
C GLN A 155 13.55 -12.14 1.38
N GLN A 156 13.71 -12.63 0.14
CA GLN A 156 14.86 -13.48 -0.24
C GLN A 156 16.17 -12.72 -0.17
N GLN A 157 16.22 -11.50 -0.69
CA GLN A 157 17.43 -10.66 -0.66
C GLN A 157 17.88 -10.34 0.78
N HIS A 158 16.94 -10.11 1.69
CA HIS A 158 17.29 -9.88 3.08
C HIS A 158 17.68 -11.15 3.84
N ALA A 159 17.07 -12.30 3.52
CA ALA A 159 17.51 -13.57 4.09
C ALA A 159 18.95 -13.87 3.69
N GLU A 160 19.29 -13.65 2.44
CA GLU A 160 20.66 -13.82 1.94
C GLU A 160 21.63 -12.83 2.58
N SER A 161 21.26 -11.56 2.69
CA SER A 161 22.10 -10.54 3.38
C SER A 161 22.35 -10.90 4.85
N ARG A 162 21.33 -11.39 5.58
CA ARG A 162 21.49 -11.87 6.96
C ARG A 162 22.40 -13.07 7.03
N ARG A 163 22.25 -14.03 6.12
CA ARG A 163 23.11 -15.22 6.02
C ARG A 163 24.57 -14.83 5.82
N LEU A 164 24.85 -13.94 4.86
CA LEU A 164 26.21 -13.44 4.59
C LEU A 164 26.78 -12.68 5.77
N ALA A 165 25.99 -11.83 6.42
CA ALA A 165 26.43 -11.11 7.63
C ALA A 165 26.76 -12.06 8.78
N LEU A 166 25.99 -13.12 8.97
CA LEU A 166 26.24 -14.15 9.97
C LEU A 166 27.54 -14.91 9.65
N ILE A 167 27.73 -15.34 8.41
CA ILE A 167 28.95 -16.02 7.95
C ILE A 167 30.18 -15.13 8.20
N ALA A 168 30.11 -13.86 7.80
CA ALA A 168 31.20 -12.90 8.03
C ALA A 168 31.51 -12.68 9.51
N ARG A 169 30.48 -12.72 10.37
CA ARG A 169 30.65 -12.64 11.83
C ARG A 169 31.31 -13.89 12.38
N MET A 170 30.88 -15.07 11.92
CA MET A 170 31.49 -16.34 12.32
C MET A 170 32.95 -16.43 11.87
N GLN A 171 33.26 -16.07 10.63
CA GLN A 171 34.64 -16.05 10.13
C GLN A 171 35.57 -15.18 11.00
N ARG A 172 35.08 -14.01 11.42
CA ARG A 172 35.84 -13.12 12.32
C ARG A 172 36.06 -13.74 13.71
N LEU A 173 35.03 -14.39 14.25
CA LEU A 173 35.11 -15.01 15.56
C LEU A 173 36.06 -16.21 15.59
N PHE A 174 36.09 -16.99 14.51
CA PHE A 174 36.92 -18.18 14.41
C PHE A 174 38.25 -17.96 13.67
N SER A 175 38.57 -16.70 13.32
CA SER A 175 39.80 -16.33 12.57
C SER A 175 39.96 -17.14 11.27
N LEU A 176 38.86 -17.50 10.61
CA LEU A 176 38.89 -18.25 9.37
C LEU A 176 39.21 -17.32 8.18
N PRO A 177 39.98 -17.79 7.16
CA PRO A 177 40.26 -17.01 5.97
C PRO A 177 38.96 -16.70 5.20
N ARG A 178 38.96 -15.53 4.56
CA ARG A 178 37.87 -15.19 3.59
C ARG A 178 38.08 -16.08 2.37
N GLY A 179 37.10 -16.90 2.03
CA GLY A 179 37.09 -17.61 0.75
C GLY A 179 37.14 -16.59 -0.39
N GLU A 180 38.03 -16.84 -1.36
CA GLU A 180 38.12 -16.10 -2.62
C GLU A 180 36.86 -16.29 -3.48
#